data_f1c0ab5b4c68ab87a54513ce8c89e147
#
_entry.id   f1c0ab5b4c68ab87a54513ce8c89e147
#
_cell.length_a   1.000
_cell.length_b   1.000
_cell.length_c   1.000
_cell.angle_alpha   90.00
_cell.angle_beta   90.00
_cell.angle_gamma   90.00
#
_symmetry.space_group_name_H-M   'P 1'
#
loop_
_entity.id
_entity.type
_entity.pdbx_description
1 polymer ?
#
loop_
_entity_poly.entity_id
_entity_poly.type
_entity_poly.pdbx_seq_one_letter_code
_entity_poly.pdbx_strand_id
1 'polypeptide(L)'
;MDSNPKGIQGEEFVNSIASNIFLEYWCYPSPKNDKGDNKEICDLLIIFNEVLIIISVKNYDFKDNYDRYFNNTVGKALKQIQGAEKKLFSSQNVYIKHPKKDIELFQKDKYSKVFRIIVNLGKGLKFYHPSSYTQSGNHVTIMDGTAWFAITNEMNTITDLTDYLVAREKLFRNKSVIMLFCSDADYDEETHQNFF
;
A
#
# COMPACT_ATOMS: atom_id res chain seq x y z
N MET A 1 -12.25 -19.93 -6.23
CA MET A 1 -11.44 -19.14 -5.28
C MET A 1 -12.42 -18.48 -4.35
N ASP A 2 -12.47 -18.90 -3.11
CA ASP A 2 -13.34 -18.24 -2.12
C ASP A 2 -12.76 -16.87 -1.83
N SER A 3 -13.38 -15.86 -2.43
CA SER A 3 -13.04 -14.46 -2.14
C SER A 3 -13.43 -14.16 -0.69
N ASN A 4 -12.45 -13.93 0.16
CA ASN A 4 -12.69 -13.55 1.55
C ASN A 4 -13.39 -12.16 1.55
N PRO A 5 -14.67 -12.06 1.96
CA PRO A 5 -15.42 -10.80 1.88
C PRO A 5 -14.73 -9.64 2.62
N LYS A 6 -14.03 -9.95 3.72
CA LYS A 6 -13.29 -8.96 4.50
C LYS A 6 -12.07 -8.41 3.75
N GLY A 7 -11.44 -9.24 2.92
CA GLY A 7 -10.33 -8.79 2.06
C GLY A 7 -10.81 -7.82 0.99
N ILE A 8 -11.87 -8.17 0.28
CA ILE A 8 -12.48 -7.32 -0.76
C ILE A 8 -12.88 -5.95 -0.20
N GLN A 9 -13.57 -5.91 0.93
CA GLN A 9 -13.95 -4.65 1.58
C GLN A 9 -12.73 -3.77 1.92
N GLY A 10 -11.62 -4.39 2.33
CA GLY A 10 -10.38 -3.66 2.61
C GLY A 10 -9.77 -3.04 1.35
N GLU A 11 -9.73 -3.78 0.27
CA GLU A 11 -9.22 -3.31 -1.03
C GLU A 11 -10.10 -2.19 -1.59
N GLU A 12 -11.44 -2.35 -1.53
CA GLU A 12 -12.39 -1.32 -1.92
C GLU A 12 -12.24 -0.04 -1.11
N PHE A 13 -12.03 -0.14 0.21
CA PHE A 13 -11.78 1.01 1.07
C PHE A 13 -10.53 1.78 0.66
N VAL A 14 -9.39 1.10 0.50
CA VAL A 14 -8.13 1.74 0.11
C VAL A 14 -8.22 2.35 -1.29
N ASN A 15 -8.84 1.64 -2.23
CA ASN A 15 -9.04 2.12 -3.59
C ASN A 15 -9.99 3.33 -3.64
N SER A 16 -11.08 3.34 -2.87
CA SER A 16 -12.03 4.45 -2.87
C SER A 16 -11.38 5.75 -2.39
N ILE A 17 -10.56 5.69 -1.35
CA ILE A 17 -9.81 6.84 -0.85
C ILE A 17 -8.83 7.33 -1.93
N ALA A 18 -8.01 6.44 -2.48
CA ALA A 18 -7.04 6.81 -3.50
C ALA A 18 -7.70 7.42 -4.75
N SER A 19 -8.80 6.82 -5.22
CA SER A 19 -9.52 7.29 -6.40
C SER A 19 -10.16 8.66 -6.21
N ASN A 20 -10.64 8.95 -5.00
CA ASN A 20 -11.24 10.26 -4.70
C ASN A 20 -10.19 11.38 -4.60
N ILE A 21 -9.00 11.06 -4.07
CA ILE A 21 -7.97 12.05 -3.78
C ILE A 21 -7.02 12.24 -4.97
N PHE A 22 -6.58 11.14 -5.60
CA PHE A 22 -5.57 11.19 -6.67
C PHE A 22 -6.14 11.19 -8.08
N LEU A 23 -7.42 11.41 -8.24
CA LEU A 23 -8.15 11.22 -9.48
C LEU A 23 -8.17 9.74 -9.90
N GLU A 24 -9.34 9.18 -9.96
CA GLU A 24 -9.62 7.79 -10.35
C GLU A 24 -8.86 7.35 -11.61
N TYR A 25 -8.55 8.30 -12.49
CA TYR A 25 -7.85 8.06 -13.75
C TYR A 25 -6.43 7.49 -13.61
N TRP A 26 -5.78 7.65 -12.47
CA TRP A 26 -4.42 7.18 -12.21
C TRP A 26 -4.38 5.90 -11.37
N CYS A 27 -5.54 5.46 -10.86
CA CYS A 27 -5.71 4.31 -9.99
C CYS A 27 -6.16 3.08 -10.78
N TYR A 28 -5.40 2.00 -10.67
CA TYR A 28 -5.66 0.71 -11.29
C TYR A 28 -5.98 -0.30 -10.18
N PRO A 29 -7.25 -0.50 -9.79
CA PRO A 29 -7.63 -1.48 -8.79
C PRO A 29 -7.45 -2.90 -9.32
N SER A 30 -6.83 -3.77 -8.52
CA SER A 30 -6.59 -5.18 -8.82
C SER A 30 -6.11 -5.42 -10.27
N PRO A 31 -5.06 -4.70 -10.75
CA PRO A 31 -4.63 -4.78 -12.14
C PRO A 31 -4.15 -6.20 -12.47
N LYS A 32 -4.49 -6.67 -13.67
CA LYS A 32 -4.11 -7.99 -14.18
C LYS A 32 -3.22 -7.85 -15.41
N ASN A 33 -2.49 -8.92 -15.73
CA ASN A 33 -1.83 -9.01 -17.04
C ASN A 33 -2.82 -9.54 -18.07
N ASP A 34 -3.60 -8.66 -18.67
CA ASP A 34 -4.77 -8.99 -19.50
C ASP A 34 -4.45 -9.75 -20.80
N LYS A 35 -3.24 -9.61 -21.34
CA LYS A 35 -2.78 -10.38 -22.51
C LYS A 35 -1.80 -11.51 -22.17
N GLY A 36 -1.63 -11.79 -20.88
CA GLY A 36 -0.74 -12.82 -20.37
C GLY A 36 -1.48 -13.88 -19.57
N ASP A 37 -1.03 -14.11 -18.35
CA ASP A 37 -1.58 -15.13 -17.44
C ASP A 37 -2.89 -14.73 -16.75
N ASN A 38 -3.39 -13.54 -17.02
CA ASN A 38 -4.59 -12.94 -16.42
C ASN A 38 -4.63 -12.99 -14.88
N LYS A 39 -3.45 -13.08 -14.24
CA LYS A 39 -3.33 -13.05 -12.79
C LYS A 39 -3.19 -11.62 -12.31
N GLU A 40 -3.79 -11.37 -11.17
CA GLU A 40 -3.64 -10.12 -10.44
C GLU A 40 -2.15 -9.82 -10.17
N ILE A 41 -1.81 -8.54 -10.27
CA ILE A 41 -0.44 -8.04 -10.07
C ILE A 41 -0.28 -7.56 -8.62
N CYS A 42 -1.21 -6.73 -8.16
CA CYS A 42 -1.28 -6.20 -6.80
C CYS A 42 -2.70 -5.72 -6.51
N ASP A 43 -2.96 -5.32 -5.26
CA ASP A 43 -4.30 -4.90 -4.83
C ASP A 43 -4.67 -3.52 -5.41
N LEU A 44 -3.71 -2.58 -5.48
CA LEU A 44 -3.87 -1.28 -6.14
C LEU A 44 -2.54 -0.82 -6.75
N LEU A 45 -2.59 -0.27 -7.96
CA LEU A 45 -1.48 0.35 -8.63
C LEU A 45 -1.83 1.81 -8.93
N ILE A 46 -0.96 2.76 -8.57
CA ILE A 46 -1.09 4.16 -8.95
C ILE A 46 0.02 4.48 -9.93
N ILE A 47 -0.35 5.02 -11.10
CA ILE A 47 0.56 5.33 -12.20
C ILE A 47 0.42 6.81 -12.57
N PHE A 48 1.47 7.58 -12.37
CA PHE A 48 1.49 9.00 -12.70
C PHE A 48 2.87 9.44 -13.20
N ASN A 49 2.96 9.88 -14.45
CA ASN A 49 4.22 10.25 -15.07
C ASN A 49 5.31 9.17 -14.90
N GLU A 50 6.43 9.48 -14.26
CA GLU A 50 7.51 8.55 -13.92
C GLU A 50 7.34 7.85 -12.56
N VAL A 51 6.20 8.08 -11.90
CA VAL A 51 5.90 7.51 -10.58
C VAL A 51 5.05 6.25 -10.71
N LEU A 52 5.45 5.23 -9.99
CA LEU A 52 4.72 3.98 -9.79
C LEU A 52 4.57 3.71 -8.30
N ILE A 53 3.33 3.54 -7.82
CA ILE A 53 3.08 3.15 -6.43
C ILE A 53 2.38 1.79 -6.42
N ILE A 54 3.02 0.79 -5.83
CA ILE A 54 2.49 -0.57 -5.67
C ILE A 54 1.95 -0.71 -4.26
N ILE A 55 0.66 -0.99 -4.13
CA ILE A 55 0.00 -1.10 -2.83
C ILE A 55 -0.51 -2.51 -2.63
N SER A 56 -0.21 -3.07 -1.46
CA SER A 56 -0.82 -4.32 -0.96
C SER A 56 -1.63 -4.05 0.29
N VAL A 57 -2.87 -4.54 0.30
CA VAL A 57 -3.83 -4.36 1.38
C VAL A 57 -3.95 -5.64 2.19
N LYS A 58 -3.94 -5.54 3.50
CA LYS A 58 -4.18 -6.66 4.41
C LYS A 58 -5.26 -6.29 5.42
N ASN A 59 -6.23 -7.17 5.56
CA ASN A 59 -7.32 -7.03 6.52
C ASN A 59 -7.41 -8.28 7.41
N TYR A 60 -6.42 -8.44 8.28
CA TYR A 60 -6.28 -9.58 9.17
C TYR A 60 -6.17 -9.10 10.62
N ASP A 61 -7.11 -9.51 11.47
CA ASP A 61 -7.14 -9.11 12.87
C ASP A 61 -6.04 -9.82 13.69
N PHE A 62 -5.44 -9.07 14.59
CA PHE A 62 -4.55 -9.64 15.59
C PHE A 62 -5.36 -10.49 16.57
N LYS A 63 -4.87 -11.72 16.85
CA LYS A 63 -5.59 -12.63 17.76
C LYS A 63 -4.69 -12.99 18.90
N ASP A 64 -3.60 -13.11 19.11
CA ASP A 64 -2.81 -13.49 20.32
C ASP A 64 -1.32 -13.75 20.00
N ASN A 65 -1.00 -14.02 18.72
CA ASN A 65 0.35 -14.40 18.32
C ASN A 65 0.88 -13.42 17.27
N TYR A 66 1.89 -12.66 17.66
CA TYR A 66 2.50 -11.63 16.82
C TYR A 66 3.20 -12.20 15.57
N ASP A 67 3.93 -13.30 15.71
CA ASP A 67 4.64 -13.89 14.57
C ASP A 67 3.67 -14.40 13.51
N ARG A 68 2.60 -15.04 13.96
CA ARG A 68 1.52 -15.48 13.06
C ARG A 68 0.83 -14.30 12.38
N TYR A 69 0.57 -13.23 13.13
CA TYR A 69 -0.01 -12.01 12.60
C TYR A 69 0.93 -11.37 11.57
N PHE A 70 2.19 -11.15 11.93
CA PHE A 70 3.19 -10.56 11.05
C PHE A 70 3.35 -11.36 9.75
N ASN A 71 3.46 -12.68 9.85
CA ASN A 71 3.58 -13.55 8.67
C ASN A 71 2.33 -13.49 7.76
N ASN A 72 1.14 -13.40 8.33
CA ASN A 72 -0.11 -13.33 7.58
C ASN A 72 -0.43 -11.95 7.00
N THR A 73 0.18 -10.91 7.49
CA THR A 73 0.02 -9.51 7.04
C THR A 73 1.27 -9.06 6.28
N VAL A 74 2.24 -8.51 6.98
CA VAL A 74 3.45 -7.92 6.37
C VAL A 74 4.22 -8.95 5.53
N GLY A 75 4.44 -10.15 6.05
CA GLY A 75 5.17 -11.20 5.34
C GLY A 75 4.52 -11.60 4.01
N LYS A 76 3.19 -11.76 3.99
CA LYS A 76 2.44 -12.04 2.73
C LYS A 76 2.45 -10.83 1.79
N ALA A 77 2.24 -9.63 2.33
CA ALA A 77 2.23 -8.41 1.53
C ALA A 77 3.59 -8.14 0.87
N LEU A 78 4.70 -8.35 1.58
CA LEU A 78 6.05 -8.25 1.01
C LEU A 78 6.24 -9.20 -0.17
N LYS A 79 5.79 -10.46 -0.04
CA LYS A 79 5.86 -11.43 -1.15
C LYS A 79 5.00 -11.01 -2.33
N GLN A 80 3.82 -10.44 -2.10
CA GLN A 80 2.96 -9.92 -3.17
C GLN A 80 3.62 -8.74 -3.88
N ILE A 81 4.15 -7.75 -3.15
CA ILE A 81 4.87 -6.61 -3.73
C ILE A 81 6.06 -7.06 -4.55
N GLN A 82 6.89 -7.98 -4.04
CA GLN A 82 8.02 -8.55 -4.78
C GLN A 82 7.56 -9.28 -6.05
N GLY A 83 6.47 -10.03 -5.97
CA GLY A 83 5.87 -10.70 -7.12
C GLY A 83 5.37 -9.69 -8.17
N ALA A 84 4.73 -8.61 -7.72
CA ALA A 84 4.27 -7.52 -8.57
C ALA A 84 5.44 -6.83 -9.29
N GLU A 85 6.50 -6.47 -8.56
CA GLU A 85 7.70 -5.88 -9.16
C GLU A 85 8.35 -6.81 -10.18
N LYS A 86 8.56 -8.07 -9.79
CA LYS A 86 9.14 -9.06 -10.70
C LYS A 86 8.33 -9.20 -11.99
N LYS A 87 7.00 -9.15 -11.90
CA LYS A 87 6.11 -9.24 -13.06
C LYS A 87 6.17 -7.97 -13.91
N LEU A 88 6.02 -6.79 -13.30
CA LEU A 88 6.00 -5.49 -13.98
C LEU A 88 7.33 -5.17 -14.67
N PHE A 89 8.45 -5.47 -14.04
CA PHE A 89 9.80 -5.17 -14.55
C PHE A 89 10.50 -6.36 -15.22
N SER A 90 9.75 -7.45 -15.52
CA SER A 90 10.27 -8.59 -16.25
C SER A 90 10.65 -8.24 -17.71
N SER A 91 11.29 -9.18 -18.40
CA SER A 91 11.53 -9.06 -19.84
C SER A 91 10.27 -9.24 -20.68
N GLN A 92 9.22 -9.83 -20.12
CA GLN A 92 7.95 -10.05 -20.81
C GLN A 92 7.11 -8.77 -20.85
N ASN A 93 6.37 -8.58 -21.93
CA ASN A 93 5.42 -7.48 -22.03
C ASN A 93 4.24 -7.73 -21.08
N VAL A 94 3.93 -6.75 -20.27
CA VAL A 94 2.78 -6.74 -19.36
C VAL A 94 1.75 -5.77 -19.90
N TYR A 95 0.52 -6.23 -20.04
CA TYR A 95 -0.61 -5.42 -20.48
C TYR A 95 -1.58 -5.25 -19.34
N ILE A 96 -1.86 -4.01 -18.99
CA ILE A 96 -2.76 -3.66 -17.88
C ILE A 96 -3.98 -2.92 -18.41
N LYS A 97 -5.10 -3.15 -17.76
CA LYS A 97 -6.36 -2.47 -18.07
C LYS A 97 -6.76 -1.57 -16.92
N HIS A 98 -7.03 -0.33 -17.25
CA HIS A 98 -7.68 0.62 -16.34
C HIS A 98 -9.21 0.50 -16.49
N PRO A 99 -10.02 0.68 -15.42
CA PRO A 99 -11.48 0.60 -15.53
C PRO A 99 -12.11 1.51 -16.59
N LYS A 100 -11.48 2.66 -16.85
CA LYS A 100 -11.97 3.70 -17.78
C LYS A 100 -11.09 3.89 -19.03
N LYS A 101 -10.12 3.00 -19.29
CA LYS A 101 -9.22 3.09 -20.46
C LYS A 101 -9.12 1.75 -21.16
N ASP A 102 -8.62 1.76 -22.38
CA ASP A 102 -8.26 0.55 -23.08
C ASP A 102 -7.06 -0.15 -22.46
N ILE A 103 -6.86 -1.42 -22.83
CA ILE A 103 -5.69 -2.19 -22.41
C ILE A 103 -4.44 -1.53 -22.98
N GLU A 104 -3.49 -1.21 -22.12
CA GLU A 104 -2.23 -0.57 -22.48
C GLU A 104 -1.01 -1.42 -22.12
N LEU A 105 0.06 -1.27 -22.89
CA LEU A 105 1.36 -1.87 -22.57
C LEU A 105 1.99 -1.11 -21.42
N PHE A 106 2.36 -1.82 -20.35
CA PHE A 106 3.09 -1.24 -19.23
C PHE A 106 4.54 -0.92 -19.66
N GLN A 107 4.86 0.36 -19.71
CA GLN A 107 6.16 0.88 -20.14
C GLN A 107 7.15 0.89 -18.96
N LYS A 108 7.73 -0.26 -18.61
CA LYS A 108 8.58 -0.43 -17.43
C LYS A 108 9.72 0.60 -17.31
N ASP A 109 10.33 0.99 -18.40
CA ASP A 109 11.48 1.90 -18.43
C ASP A 109 11.10 3.36 -18.17
N LYS A 110 9.79 3.67 -18.13
CA LYS A 110 9.27 5.00 -17.84
C LYS A 110 9.34 5.33 -16.34
N TYR A 111 9.30 4.32 -15.48
CA TYR A 111 9.14 4.54 -14.04
C TYR A 111 10.47 4.57 -13.31
N SER A 112 10.95 5.78 -13.04
CA SER A 112 12.19 6.01 -12.27
C SER A 112 11.95 6.10 -10.76
N LYS A 113 10.70 6.36 -10.34
CA LYS A 113 10.29 6.47 -8.94
C LYS A 113 9.28 5.38 -8.61
N VAL A 114 9.71 4.35 -7.88
CA VAL A 114 8.85 3.21 -7.50
C VAL A 114 8.69 3.14 -6.00
N PHE A 115 7.46 3.37 -5.53
CA PHE A 115 7.09 3.29 -4.12
C PHE A 115 6.31 2.01 -3.83
N ARG A 116 6.42 1.52 -2.60
CA ARG A 116 5.80 0.27 -2.13
C ARG A 116 5.12 0.55 -0.82
N ILE A 117 3.84 0.24 -0.74
CA ILE A 117 3.02 0.52 0.44
C ILE A 117 2.27 -0.74 0.84
N ILE A 118 2.26 -1.02 2.14
CA ILE A 118 1.37 -1.99 2.76
C ILE A 118 0.37 -1.20 3.60
N VAL A 119 -0.92 -1.37 3.31
CA VAL A 119 -2.00 -0.84 4.15
C VAL A 119 -2.61 -1.98 4.94
N ASN A 120 -2.52 -1.90 6.27
CA ASN A 120 -3.01 -2.93 7.16
C ASN A 120 -4.26 -2.44 7.90
N LEU A 121 -5.41 -3.03 7.57
CA LEU A 121 -6.73 -2.64 8.09
C LEU A 121 -7.21 -3.51 9.26
N GLY A 122 -6.43 -4.53 9.64
CA GLY A 122 -6.81 -5.43 10.71
C GLY A 122 -6.80 -4.75 12.07
N LYS A 123 -7.68 -5.21 12.96
CA LYS A 123 -7.87 -4.68 14.30
C LYS A 123 -7.09 -5.45 15.36
N GLY A 124 -6.98 -4.87 16.56
CA GLY A 124 -6.48 -5.53 17.76
C GLY A 124 -4.97 -5.44 17.98
N LEU A 125 -4.19 -4.95 17.01
CA LEU A 125 -2.76 -4.72 17.20
C LEU A 125 -2.54 -3.34 17.84
N LYS A 126 -1.67 -3.26 18.85
CA LYS A 126 -1.38 -2.01 19.56
C LYS A 126 -0.19 -1.23 18.98
N PHE A 127 0.66 -1.88 18.22
CA PHE A 127 1.84 -1.25 17.61
C PHE A 127 2.26 -1.99 16.35
N TYR A 128 2.98 -1.31 15.46
CA TYR A 128 3.57 -1.89 14.26
C TYR A 128 4.85 -1.17 13.83
N HIS A 129 5.68 -1.85 13.06
CA HIS A 129 6.83 -1.22 12.42
C HIS A 129 6.39 -0.47 11.17
N PRO A 130 6.70 0.84 11.05
CA PRO A 130 6.20 1.67 9.96
C PRO A 130 6.89 1.43 8.62
N SER A 131 7.91 0.57 8.59
CA SER A 131 8.67 0.25 7.39
C SER A 131 9.21 -1.18 7.40
N SER A 132 9.48 -1.69 6.20
CA SER A 132 10.17 -2.95 5.97
C SER A 132 10.98 -2.85 4.68
N TYR A 133 11.62 -3.94 4.29
CA TYR A 133 12.41 -4.02 3.06
C TYR A 133 12.08 -5.28 2.28
N THR A 134 12.08 -5.17 0.96
CA THR A 134 12.04 -6.35 0.09
C THR A 134 13.36 -7.13 0.19
N GLN A 135 13.39 -8.35 -0.35
CA GLN A 135 14.64 -9.13 -0.42
C GLN A 135 15.74 -8.42 -1.24
N SER A 136 15.36 -7.59 -2.19
CA SER A 136 16.29 -6.75 -2.98
C SER A 136 16.70 -5.45 -2.28
N GLY A 137 16.30 -5.24 -1.02
CA GLY A 137 16.65 -4.06 -0.23
C GLY A 137 15.81 -2.81 -0.51
N ASN A 138 14.74 -2.92 -1.30
CA ASN A 138 13.85 -1.80 -1.57
C ASN A 138 12.98 -1.50 -0.35
N HIS A 139 12.86 -0.23 0.00
CA HIS A 139 12.02 0.22 1.11
C HIS A 139 10.53 -0.04 0.84
N VAL A 140 9.83 -0.42 1.89
CA VAL A 140 8.37 -0.63 1.90
C VAL A 140 7.78 0.13 3.07
N THR A 141 6.90 1.05 2.80
CA THR A 141 6.14 1.80 3.80
C THR A 141 4.98 0.95 4.32
N ILE A 142 4.81 0.90 5.64
CA ILE A 142 3.68 0.21 6.27
C ILE A 142 2.82 1.26 6.97
N MET A 143 1.52 1.20 6.74
CA MET A 143 0.52 2.07 7.33
C MET A 143 -0.68 1.24 7.81
N ASP A 144 -1.35 1.70 8.84
CA ASP A 144 -2.71 1.26 9.14
C ASP A 144 -3.75 2.06 8.34
N GLY A 145 -5.02 1.67 8.46
CA GLY A 145 -6.11 2.33 7.73
C GLY A 145 -6.30 3.80 8.12
N THR A 146 -6.09 4.14 9.39
CA THR A 146 -6.21 5.52 9.89
C THR A 146 -5.08 6.39 9.34
N ALA A 147 -3.84 5.88 9.39
CA ALA A 147 -2.70 6.58 8.82
C ALA A 147 -2.84 6.74 7.29
N TRP A 148 -3.33 5.71 6.58
CA TRP A 148 -3.61 5.81 5.15
C TRP A 148 -4.60 6.93 4.86
N PHE A 149 -5.74 6.94 5.57
CA PHE A 149 -6.76 7.96 5.40
C PHE A 149 -6.24 9.38 5.71
N ALA A 150 -5.60 9.56 6.87
CA ALA A 150 -5.08 10.85 7.28
C ALA A 150 -4.02 11.39 6.30
N ILE A 151 -3.01 10.56 5.96
CA ILE A 151 -1.91 10.98 5.08
C ILE A 151 -2.42 11.31 3.68
N THR A 152 -3.29 10.49 3.11
CA THR A 152 -3.82 10.76 1.77
C THR A 152 -4.77 11.94 1.74
N ASN A 153 -5.46 12.23 2.83
CA ASN A 153 -6.32 13.40 2.94
C ASN A 153 -5.51 14.72 3.05
N GLU A 154 -4.39 14.68 3.77
CA GLU A 154 -3.46 15.82 3.86
C GLU A 154 -2.61 15.97 2.58
N MET A 155 -2.09 14.86 2.06
CA MET A 155 -1.26 14.78 0.86
C MET A 155 -2.15 14.50 -0.36
N ASN A 156 -2.99 15.46 -0.72
CA ASN A 156 -4.06 15.28 -1.71
C ASN A 156 -3.60 15.29 -3.17
N THR A 157 -2.30 15.38 -3.43
CA THR A 157 -1.71 15.17 -4.74
C THR A 157 -0.72 14.00 -4.74
N ILE A 158 -0.51 13.38 -5.90
CA ILE A 158 0.50 12.30 -6.03
C ILE A 158 1.90 12.84 -5.72
N THR A 159 2.19 14.08 -6.07
CA THR A 159 3.49 14.71 -5.78
C THR A 159 3.70 14.84 -4.28
N ASP A 160 2.75 15.41 -3.55
CA ASP A 160 2.85 15.55 -2.09
C ASP A 160 3.01 14.19 -1.40
N LEU A 161 2.22 13.20 -1.83
CA LEU A 161 2.35 11.84 -1.31
C LEU A 161 3.75 11.26 -1.57
N THR A 162 4.30 11.43 -2.76
CA THR A 162 5.64 10.90 -3.09
C THR A 162 6.74 11.61 -2.33
N ASP A 163 6.65 12.92 -2.14
CA ASP A 163 7.60 13.69 -1.34
C ASP A 163 7.55 13.27 0.13
N TYR A 164 6.36 13.05 0.68
CA TYR A 164 6.17 12.46 2.00
C TYR A 164 6.80 11.06 2.09
N LEU A 165 6.59 10.19 1.11
CA LEU A 165 7.15 8.82 1.12
C LEU A 165 8.69 8.85 1.09
N VAL A 166 9.28 9.76 0.32
CA VAL A 166 10.74 9.97 0.29
C VAL A 166 11.25 10.44 1.65
N ALA A 167 10.60 11.44 2.25
CA ALA A 167 10.97 11.95 3.57
C ALA A 167 10.84 10.87 4.66
N ARG A 168 9.75 10.09 4.61
CA ARG A 168 9.50 8.97 5.52
C ARG A 168 10.55 7.88 5.38
N GLU A 169 10.90 7.46 4.16
CA GLU A 169 11.97 6.50 3.93
C GLU A 169 13.29 6.99 4.53
N LYS A 170 13.67 8.24 4.26
CA LYS A 170 14.89 8.85 4.81
C LYS A 170 14.91 8.87 6.33
N LEU A 171 13.75 9.17 6.94
CA LEU A 171 13.61 9.20 8.40
C LEU A 171 13.80 7.82 9.02
N PHE A 172 13.24 6.77 8.42
CA PHE A 172 13.20 5.43 9.02
C PHE A 172 14.31 4.49 8.53
N ARG A 173 15.05 4.84 7.48
CA ARG A 173 16.04 3.95 6.84
C ARG A 173 17.05 3.34 7.81
N ASN A 174 17.47 4.06 8.84
CA ASN A 174 18.50 3.63 9.79
C ASN A 174 18.01 3.71 11.25
N LYS A 175 16.70 3.64 11.46
CA LYS A 175 16.11 3.76 12.80
C LYS A 175 15.14 2.61 13.06
N SER A 176 15.22 2.05 14.26
CA SER A 176 14.19 1.15 14.76
C SER A 176 13.07 2.02 15.33
N VAL A 177 11.94 2.07 14.64
CA VAL A 177 10.76 2.85 15.02
C VAL A 177 9.57 1.92 15.15
N ILE A 178 8.75 2.16 16.15
CA ILE A 178 7.47 1.48 16.37
C ILE A 178 6.38 2.56 16.36
N MET A 179 5.34 2.34 15.58
CA MET A 179 4.13 3.17 15.61
C MET A 179 3.13 2.53 16.57
N LEU A 180 2.51 3.35 17.39
CA LEU A 180 1.40 2.95 18.25
C LEU A 180 0.08 3.15 17.51
N PHE A 181 -0.83 2.19 17.68
CA PHE A 181 -2.23 2.42 17.35
C PHE A 181 -2.87 3.19 18.52
N CYS A 182 -3.45 4.33 18.23
CA CYS A 182 -4.38 4.96 19.17
C CYS A 182 -5.70 4.21 19.07
N SER A 183 -6.19 3.64 20.16
CA SER A 183 -7.56 3.11 20.24
C SER A 183 -8.52 4.28 20.51
N ASP A 184 -9.78 4.14 20.08
CA ASP A 184 -10.82 5.14 20.37
C ASP A 184 -11.00 5.35 21.90
N ALA A 185 -10.57 4.37 22.73
CA ALA A 185 -10.60 4.45 24.19
C ALA A 185 -9.44 5.28 24.77
N ASP A 186 -8.38 5.53 23.98
CA ASP A 186 -7.24 6.36 24.38
C ASP A 186 -7.44 7.83 23.94
N TYR A 187 -8.57 8.13 23.29
CA TYR A 187 -8.96 9.48 22.88
C TYR A 187 -9.70 10.15 24.03
N ASP A 188 -8.94 10.57 25.03
CA ASP A 188 -9.47 11.45 26.07
C ASP A 188 -9.20 12.89 25.61
N GLU A 189 -10.22 13.78 25.66
CA GLU A 189 -10.11 15.19 25.25
C GLU A 189 -8.95 15.93 25.96
N GLU A 190 -8.55 15.48 27.14
CA GLU A 190 -7.40 16.03 27.88
C GLU A 190 -6.04 15.68 27.24
N THR A 191 -5.92 14.56 26.53
CA THR A 191 -4.65 14.19 25.86
C THR A 191 -4.40 15.00 24.59
N HIS A 192 -5.44 15.53 23.97
CA HIS A 192 -5.32 16.38 22.78
C HIS A 192 -4.61 17.71 23.04
N GLN A 193 -4.71 18.25 24.27
CA GLN A 193 -4.08 19.54 24.61
C GLN A 193 -2.56 19.46 24.85
N ASN A 194 -2.00 18.27 24.98
CA ASN A 194 -0.58 18.08 25.31
C ASN A 194 0.30 17.67 24.12
N PHE A 195 -0.25 17.54 22.90
CA PHE A 195 0.49 17.13 21.70
C PHE A 195 0.59 18.19 20.59
N PHE A 196 0.12 19.44 20.87
CA PHE A 196 0.29 20.60 19.99
C PHE A 196 1.00 21.76 20.68
#